data_bd3ad8bf3836b83d0645529b5c0ce120
#
_entry.id   bd3ad8bf3836b83d0645529b5c0ce120
#
_cell.length_a   1.000
_cell.length_b   1.000
_cell.length_c   1.000
_cell.angle_alpha   90.00
_cell.angle_beta   90.00
_cell.angle_gamma   90.00
#
_symmetry.space_group_name_H-M   'P 1'
#
loop_
_entity.id
_entity.type
_entity.pdbx_description
1 polymer ?
#
loop_
_entity_poly.entity_id
_entity_poly.type
_entity_poly.pdbx_seq_one_letter_code
_entity_poly.pdbx_strand_id
1 'polypeptide(L)'
;MAKKKAKTKASKAKDAKAKTSKARAAKPNTAKPKTAKPKVTKGPVAKAPAAKTPAAAKTSGAPKSAKAPAASKKPATSRGPKALTAGKSDPKALDASIEAAAAQEGRGPVPPLPDVSELDLSAFSRQIRLRPLQKGDFEAIIDLQARCFPGMTPWKRAQFLSQLEIFPDGQVCVEYEDVIVASSSSLIVTFSEYSAWHDWQEIADSGFIRNHDPLGDTLYGIELMVHPKYRGMKLARRLYDERKRLAREHNLERIMVGGRIPGYGRYSEELTAREYVEKVIDKTLFDPVLTPQISNGFTLRQLVPDYLPSDRQSLGYATILEWVNLDHSPETAIGSQAARICVVQYEMRRVGSFEDFAAQCEYFVDTASDYRSDFVLFPELITTQLLSIIDARDPAESARRLAEYTPQYLELFGELSVRYNVNIIGGSQFVMEEDKLYNVAFLFRRDGTVAKQYKLHITPAERRWWGVEPGDRMEVFETDRGKIAIQICYDVEFPELSRVAAAKGARLIFVPFNTDERHGYLRVRHCAQARCIENHVYTAIAGCVGNLPFVDNADIHYAQSGIFTPSDFSFSRDAIAAECSANIETVIFHDLDLGLLPKHKAGGATRNWDDRRVDIYRVNYEDDVDRMEI
;
A
#
# COMPACT_ATOMS: atom_id res chain seq x y z
N MET A 1 -32.38 46.52 -41.29
CA MET A 1 -33.06 46.22 -42.57
C MET A 1 -33.11 44.72 -42.72
N ALA A 2 -34.23 44.22 -42.59
CA ALA A 2 -35.14 43.46 -43.45
C ALA A 2 -34.67 42.00 -43.55
N LYS A 3 -35.35 41.07 -42.84
CA LYS A 3 -36.64 40.37 -43.07
C LYS A 3 -36.69 39.56 -44.36
N LYS A 4 -36.86 38.23 -44.21
CA LYS A 4 -38.10 37.45 -44.51
C LYS A 4 -37.72 35.97 -44.67
N LYS A 5 -38.32 35.04 -43.85
CA LYS A 5 -39.57 34.29 -44.12
C LYS A 5 -39.50 33.45 -45.40
N ALA A 6 -39.85 32.23 -45.47
CA ALA A 6 -40.98 31.45 -44.97
C ALA A 6 -40.77 29.96 -45.32
N LYS A 7 -41.23 29.05 -44.47
CA LYS A 7 -42.51 28.27 -44.50
C LYS A 7 -42.56 27.06 -45.48
N THR A 8 -42.68 25.90 -44.80
CA THR A 8 -43.72 24.85 -44.95
C THR A 8 -43.85 24.07 -46.27
N LYS A 9 -43.80 22.74 -46.12
CA LYS A 9 -45.03 21.92 -46.34
C LYS A 9 -44.78 20.45 -45.91
N ALA A 10 -45.70 20.00 -45.09
CA ALA A 10 -46.02 18.61 -44.81
C ALA A 10 -46.99 18.08 -45.87
N SER A 11 -47.02 16.79 -46.14
CA SER A 11 -48.20 15.98 -46.46
C SER A 11 -47.79 14.51 -46.60
N LYS A 12 -48.34 13.65 -45.72
CA LYS A 12 -49.44 12.72 -45.90
C LYS A 12 -49.12 11.55 -46.86
N ALA A 13 -48.99 10.37 -46.25
CA ALA A 13 -49.99 9.34 -45.98
C ALA A 13 -50.22 8.42 -47.19
N LYS A 14 -50.19 7.13 -47.06
CA LYS A 14 -51.27 6.22 -46.67
C LYS A 14 -50.89 4.77 -46.92
N ASP A 15 -51.23 3.94 -45.97
CA ASP A 15 -51.81 2.58 -46.04
C ASP A 15 -51.63 1.70 -47.29
N ALA A 16 -51.13 0.48 -47.05
CA ALA A 16 -51.64 -0.71 -47.72
C ALA A 16 -51.64 -1.90 -46.74
N LYS A 17 -52.84 -2.40 -46.50
CA LYS A 17 -53.23 -3.55 -45.69
C LYS A 17 -52.82 -4.88 -46.32
N ALA A 18 -52.45 -5.80 -45.44
CA ALA A 18 -52.90 -7.20 -45.33
C ALA A 18 -52.72 -8.17 -46.49
N LYS A 19 -52.05 -9.27 -46.19
CA LYS A 19 -52.68 -10.60 -46.40
C LYS A 19 -52.04 -11.64 -45.46
N THR A 20 -52.92 -12.24 -44.69
CA THR A 20 -52.79 -13.42 -43.84
C THR A 20 -52.46 -14.68 -44.63
N SER A 21 -51.54 -15.51 -44.12
CA SER A 21 -51.61 -16.95 -44.32
C SER A 21 -51.28 -17.68 -43.02
N LYS A 22 -52.29 -18.45 -42.58
CA LYS A 22 -52.23 -19.38 -41.45
C LYS A 22 -51.29 -20.54 -41.81
N ALA A 23 -50.32 -20.83 -40.95
CA ALA A 23 -49.72 -22.16 -40.91
C ALA A 23 -49.84 -22.70 -39.48
N ARG A 24 -50.35 -23.93 -39.44
CA ARG A 24 -50.77 -24.75 -38.29
C ARG A 24 -49.64 -24.99 -37.30
N ALA A 25 -49.96 -24.85 -36.01
CA ALA A 25 -49.20 -25.35 -34.89
C ALA A 25 -49.12 -26.89 -34.89
N ALA A 26 -47.91 -27.44 -34.85
CA ALA A 26 -47.66 -28.83 -34.50
C ALA A 26 -47.11 -28.86 -33.07
N LYS A 27 -47.77 -29.59 -32.18
CA LYS A 27 -47.34 -29.84 -30.80
C LYS A 27 -46.12 -30.77 -30.81
N PRO A 28 -45.08 -30.52 -30.01
CA PRO A 28 -44.05 -31.53 -29.76
C PRO A 28 -44.51 -32.50 -28.69
N ASN A 29 -44.34 -33.77 -29.00
CA ASN A 29 -44.62 -34.96 -28.22
C ASN A 29 -43.66 -35.06 -27.03
N THR A 30 -44.16 -35.12 -25.81
CA THR A 30 -43.41 -35.40 -24.59
C THR A 30 -43.08 -36.87 -24.49
N ALA A 31 -41.84 -37.27 -24.73
CA ALA A 31 -41.33 -38.58 -24.36
C ALA A 31 -40.35 -38.42 -23.17
N LYS A 32 -40.74 -38.97 -22.02
CA LYS A 32 -39.86 -39.11 -20.83
C LYS A 32 -38.76 -40.13 -21.12
N PRO A 33 -37.49 -39.87 -20.83
CA PRO A 33 -36.49 -40.92 -20.81
C PRO A 33 -36.59 -41.72 -19.50
N LYS A 34 -36.64 -43.04 -19.65
CA LYS A 34 -36.58 -44.01 -18.56
C LYS A 34 -35.16 -44.03 -17.94
N THR A 35 -35.10 -43.87 -16.65
CA THR A 35 -33.92 -44.09 -15.83
C THR A 35 -33.46 -45.54 -15.88
N ALA A 36 -32.29 -45.82 -16.43
CA ALA A 36 -31.63 -47.10 -16.31
C ALA A 36 -30.57 -46.97 -15.18
N LYS A 37 -30.74 -47.78 -14.12
CA LYS A 37 -29.75 -47.97 -13.05
C LYS A 37 -28.58 -48.79 -13.60
N PRO A 38 -27.32 -48.44 -13.37
CA PRO A 38 -26.20 -49.31 -13.67
C PRO A 38 -26.08 -50.41 -12.60
N LYS A 39 -25.98 -51.66 -13.07
CA LYS A 39 -25.67 -52.85 -12.26
C LYS A 39 -24.22 -52.75 -11.77
N VAL A 40 -24.04 -52.85 -10.47
CA VAL A 40 -22.72 -53.02 -9.81
C VAL A 40 -22.31 -54.49 -9.99
N THR A 41 -21.28 -54.77 -10.77
CA THR A 41 -20.55 -56.02 -10.78
C THR A 41 -19.41 -55.94 -9.77
N LYS A 42 -19.46 -56.84 -8.77
CA LYS A 42 -18.41 -57.07 -7.78
C LYS A 42 -17.24 -57.82 -8.46
N GLY A 43 -16.08 -57.22 -8.57
CA GLY A 43 -14.81 -57.86 -8.83
C GLY A 43 -13.94 -57.93 -7.57
N PRO A 44 -13.00 -58.83 -7.43
CA PRO A 44 -12.43 -59.22 -6.13
C PRO A 44 -11.41 -58.23 -5.59
N VAL A 45 -11.50 -58.03 -4.27
CA VAL A 45 -10.64 -57.19 -3.45
C VAL A 45 -9.25 -57.87 -3.33
N ALA A 46 -8.22 -57.21 -3.83
CA ALA A 46 -6.83 -57.55 -3.50
C ALA A 46 -6.41 -56.87 -2.17
N LYS A 47 -6.02 -57.70 -1.21
CA LYS A 47 -5.50 -57.28 0.09
C LYS A 47 -4.15 -56.63 -0.06
N ALA A 48 -3.99 -55.40 0.38
CA ALA A 48 -2.67 -54.80 0.65
C ALA A 48 -2.16 -55.21 2.03
N PRO A 49 -0.84 -55.40 2.23
CA PRO A 49 -0.31 -55.89 3.50
C PRO A 49 -0.16 -54.76 4.55
N ALA A 50 -0.49 -55.11 5.78
CA ALA A 50 -0.38 -54.27 6.96
C ALA A 50 1.08 -53.94 7.31
N ALA A 51 1.38 -52.65 7.48
CA ALA A 51 2.64 -52.20 8.06
C ALA A 51 2.57 -52.34 9.59
N LYS A 52 3.52 -53.11 10.14
CA LYS A 52 3.70 -53.35 11.58
C LYS A 52 4.36 -52.15 12.24
N THR A 53 3.75 -51.64 13.30
CA THR A 53 4.35 -50.78 14.33
C THR A 53 5.36 -51.58 15.15
N PRO A 54 6.59 -51.09 15.43
CA PRO A 54 7.43 -51.70 16.45
C PRO A 54 7.13 -51.05 17.84
N ALA A 55 7.00 -51.96 18.80
CA ALA A 55 6.80 -51.69 20.21
C ALA A 55 8.06 -51.15 20.91
N ALA A 56 7.83 -50.38 21.97
CA ALA A 56 8.81 -49.86 22.90
C ALA A 56 9.62 -50.97 23.58
N ALA A 57 10.95 -50.86 23.56
CA ALA A 57 11.84 -51.60 24.44
C ALA A 57 12.56 -50.63 25.37
N LYS A 58 12.31 -50.82 26.66
CA LYS A 58 13.09 -50.30 27.79
C LYS A 58 14.40 -51.10 27.87
N THR A 59 15.55 -50.42 27.94
CA THR A 59 16.69 -50.91 28.73
C THR A 59 17.57 -49.74 29.16
N SER A 60 17.87 -49.78 30.44
CA SER A 60 18.81 -49.07 31.25
C SER A 60 20.27 -49.25 30.85
N GLY A 61 21.10 -48.25 31.06
CA GLY A 61 22.54 -48.42 31.09
C GLY A 61 23.33 -47.15 30.89
N ALA A 62 23.76 -46.52 31.99
CA ALA A 62 24.83 -45.54 31.97
C ALA A 62 26.21 -46.24 31.84
N PRO A 63 27.18 -45.64 31.23
CA PRO A 63 28.52 -45.70 31.75
C PRO A 63 29.23 -44.35 31.94
N LYS A 64 30.09 -44.41 32.93
CA LYS A 64 30.97 -43.46 33.57
C LYS A 64 31.97 -42.74 32.68
N SER A 65 32.18 -41.49 33.08
CA SER A 65 33.42 -40.69 33.06
C SER A 65 34.66 -41.17 32.31
N ALA A 66 35.20 -40.29 31.46
CA ALA A 66 36.64 -40.23 31.19
C ALA A 66 37.11 -38.76 31.11
N LYS A 67 38.27 -38.55 31.73
CA LYS A 67 38.97 -37.31 32.08
C LYS A 67 39.37 -36.43 30.90
N ALA A 68 39.40 -35.14 31.18
CA ALA A 68 40.10 -34.11 30.41
C ALA A 68 41.65 -34.28 30.39
N PRO A 69 42.32 -33.64 29.46
CA PRO A 69 43.52 -32.90 29.85
C PRO A 69 43.46 -31.40 29.52
N ALA A 70 44.32 -30.67 30.24
CA ALA A 70 44.31 -29.26 30.54
C ALA A 70 44.94 -28.34 29.47
N ALA A 71 44.43 -27.09 29.50
CA ALA A 71 45.09 -25.80 29.39
C ALA A 71 45.82 -25.35 28.13
N SER A 72 45.31 -24.26 27.52
CA SER A 72 46.15 -23.06 27.36
C SER A 72 45.31 -21.81 26.95
N LYS A 73 45.53 -20.77 27.74
CA LYS A 73 45.52 -19.30 27.44
C LYS A 73 44.23 -18.61 27.02
N LYS A 74 43.72 -17.80 27.97
CA LYS A 74 42.77 -16.70 27.81
C LYS A 74 43.32 -15.57 26.92
N PRO A 75 42.42 -14.81 26.27
CA PRO A 75 42.43 -13.36 26.50
C PRO A 75 41.11 -12.78 26.98
N ALA A 76 41.28 -11.80 27.81
CA ALA A 76 40.50 -10.66 28.27
C ALA A 76 38.95 -10.61 28.16
N THR A 77 38.40 -10.46 29.32
CA THR A 77 37.04 -10.15 29.73
C THR A 77 36.48 -8.85 29.18
N SER A 78 35.32 -8.88 28.53
CA SER A 78 34.38 -7.77 28.51
C SER A 78 33.26 -8.05 29.54
N ARG A 79 33.08 -7.10 30.46
CA ARG A 79 32.12 -7.18 31.55
C ARG A 79 30.70 -7.04 31.01
N GLY A 80 29.86 -8.05 31.23
CA GLY A 80 28.41 -7.93 31.17
C GLY A 80 27.84 -7.20 32.38
N PRO A 81 26.67 -6.55 32.27
CA PRO A 81 26.10 -5.80 33.39
C PRO A 81 25.59 -6.72 34.49
N LYS A 82 25.98 -6.39 35.70
CA LYS A 82 25.47 -7.04 36.94
C LYS A 82 24.00 -6.69 37.12
N ALA A 83 23.19 -7.68 37.43
CA ALA A 83 21.85 -7.51 38.00
C ALA A 83 21.91 -6.64 39.24
N LEU A 84 21.25 -5.50 39.21
CA LEU A 84 21.04 -4.63 40.36
C LEU A 84 19.79 -5.14 41.12
N THR A 85 20.01 -5.57 42.33
CA THR A 85 18.96 -5.82 43.30
C THR A 85 18.22 -4.51 43.61
N ALA A 86 16.89 -4.53 43.57
CA ALA A 86 16.03 -3.41 43.87
C ALA A 86 16.29 -2.88 45.30
N GLY A 87 16.98 -1.76 45.38
CA GLY A 87 16.99 -0.91 46.58
C GLY A 87 15.86 0.11 46.41
N LYS A 88 15.01 0.20 47.46
CA LYS A 88 13.97 1.24 47.54
C LYS A 88 14.64 2.61 47.47
N SER A 89 14.49 3.31 46.35
CA SER A 89 14.86 4.71 46.22
C SER A 89 13.72 5.58 46.73
N ASP A 90 14.06 6.53 47.57
CA ASP A 90 13.16 7.52 48.17
C ASP A 90 12.62 8.44 47.02
N PRO A 91 11.30 8.59 46.86
CA PRO A 91 10.70 9.40 45.82
C PRO A 91 11.18 10.87 45.82
N LYS A 92 11.55 11.41 46.96
CA LYS A 92 12.04 12.79 47.11
C LYS A 92 13.43 13.06 46.52
N ALA A 93 14.25 12.03 46.30
CA ALA A 93 15.57 12.19 45.70
C ALA A 93 15.50 12.21 44.15
N LEU A 94 14.43 11.68 43.57
CA LEU A 94 14.19 11.71 42.12
C LEU A 94 13.68 13.09 41.66
N ASP A 95 12.77 13.70 42.50
CA ASP A 95 12.24 15.05 42.19
C ASP A 95 13.32 16.13 42.19
N ALA A 96 14.30 16.07 43.09
CA ALA A 96 15.39 17.04 43.14
C ALA A 96 16.36 16.94 41.95
N SER A 97 16.52 15.78 41.34
CA SER A 97 17.37 15.62 40.15
C SER A 97 16.68 16.07 38.84
N ILE A 98 15.32 16.01 38.81
CA ILE A 98 14.53 16.47 37.68
C ILE A 98 14.42 18.01 37.68
N GLU A 99 14.23 18.63 38.87
CA GLU A 99 14.25 20.09 38.99
C GLU A 99 15.62 20.72 38.67
N ALA A 100 16.72 20.03 38.94
CA ALA A 100 18.06 20.52 38.60
C ALA A 100 18.37 20.43 37.09
N ALA A 101 17.79 19.47 36.38
CA ALA A 101 17.93 19.33 34.92
C ALA A 101 17.05 20.35 34.15
N ALA A 102 15.86 20.66 34.65
CA ALA A 102 14.95 21.63 34.05
C ALA A 102 15.43 23.09 34.17
N ALA A 103 16.28 23.37 35.16
CA ALA A 103 16.83 24.72 35.40
C ALA A 103 18.02 25.08 34.49
N GLN A 104 18.59 24.12 33.74
CA GLN A 104 19.79 24.38 32.89
C GLN A 104 19.47 24.58 31.40
N GLU A 105 18.27 24.31 30.93
CA GLU A 105 17.85 24.62 29.56
C GLU A 105 16.93 25.83 29.55
N GLY A 106 17.52 27.00 29.27
CA GLY A 106 16.76 28.23 29.06
C GLY A 106 15.89 28.14 27.80
N ARG A 107 14.73 27.52 27.92
CA ARG A 107 13.70 27.59 26.87
C ARG A 107 13.03 28.94 26.97
N GLY A 108 13.21 29.77 25.93
CA GLY A 108 12.44 30.98 25.71
C GLY A 108 10.95 30.70 25.67
N PRO A 109 10.10 31.73 25.81
CA PRO A 109 8.65 31.52 25.76
C PRO A 109 8.27 30.79 24.47
N VAL A 110 7.54 29.69 24.62
CA VAL A 110 6.95 28.93 23.49
C VAL A 110 6.14 29.94 22.67
N PRO A 111 6.39 30.09 21.36
CA PRO A 111 5.58 30.97 20.54
C PRO A 111 4.10 30.57 20.64
N PRO A 112 3.17 31.53 20.65
CA PRO A 112 1.74 31.20 20.65
C PRO A 112 1.45 30.30 19.45
N LEU A 113 0.75 29.20 19.71
CA LEU A 113 0.29 28.28 18.66
C LEU A 113 -0.56 29.07 17.66
N PRO A 114 -0.45 28.73 16.36
CA PRO A 114 -1.36 29.30 15.38
C PRO A 114 -2.81 28.91 15.77
N ASP A 115 -3.72 29.87 15.62
CA ASP A 115 -5.16 29.63 15.79
C ASP A 115 -5.61 28.59 14.76
N VAL A 116 -5.96 27.39 15.22
CA VAL A 116 -6.32 26.25 14.37
C VAL A 116 -7.85 26.14 14.23
N SER A 117 -8.53 27.27 14.09
CA SER A 117 -9.98 27.32 13.96
C SER A 117 -10.55 26.58 12.73
N GLU A 118 -9.74 26.40 11.67
CA GLU A 118 -9.94 25.37 10.63
C GLU A 118 -8.58 24.79 10.26
N LEU A 119 -8.38 23.50 10.52
CA LEU A 119 -7.13 22.83 10.15
C LEU A 119 -7.00 22.79 8.63
N ASP A 120 -6.29 23.74 8.05
CA ASP A 120 -6.00 23.77 6.62
C ASP A 120 -4.97 22.70 6.26
N LEU A 121 -5.47 21.55 5.83
CA LEU A 121 -4.62 20.42 5.38
C LEU A 121 -3.81 20.74 4.13
N SER A 122 -4.13 21.80 3.39
CA SER A 122 -3.39 22.19 2.18
C SER A 122 -1.94 22.58 2.51
N ALA A 123 -1.71 23.16 3.69
CA ALA A 123 -0.37 23.51 4.17
C ALA A 123 0.55 22.30 4.41
N PHE A 124 -0.03 21.13 4.64
CA PHE A 124 0.69 19.85 4.87
C PHE A 124 0.71 18.94 3.63
N SER A 125 0.01 19.31 2.57
CA SER A 125 0.02 18.57 1.31
C SER A 125 1.33 18.79 0.57
N ARG A 126 1.95 17.70 0.13
CA ARG A 126 3.15 17.74 -0.72
C ARG A 126 2.74 17.50 -2.16
N GLN A 127 3.04 18.44 -3.04
CA GLN A 127 2.67 18.31 -4.44
C GLN A 127 3.65 17.38 -5.17
N ILE A 128 3.25 16.13 -5.35
CA ILE A 128 3.94 15.18 -6.21
C ILE A 128 2.95 14.58 -7.22
N ARG A 129 3.29 14.66 -8.50
CA ARG A 129 2.45 14.16 -9.60
C ARG A 129 3.25 13.27 -10.53
N LEU A 130 2.68 12.14 -10.90
CA LEU A 130 3.11 11.38 -12.06
C LEU A 130 2.19 11.74 -13.22
N ARG A 131 2.74 12.21 -14.33
CA ARG A 131 1.97 12.64 -15.49
C ARG A 131 2.70 12.33 -16.79
N PRO A 132 1.97 12.25 -17.92
CA PRO A 132 2.59 12.21 -19.24
C PRO A 132 3.45 13.47 -19.49
N LEU A 133 4.53 13.29 -20.23
CA LEU A 133 5.37 14.37 -20.70
C LEU A 133 4.63 15.23 -21.73
N GLN A 134 4.91 16.51 -21.72
CA GLN A 134 4.35 17.50 -22.63
C GLN A 134 5.46 18.16 -23.47
N LYS A 135 5.09 18.76 -24.62
CA LYS A 135 6.05 19.44 -25.52
C LYS A 135 6.84 20.56 -24.83
N GLY A 136 6.24 21.17 -23.79
CA GLY A 136 6.88 22.22 -22.98
C GLY A 136 7.97 21.72 -22.03
N ASP A 137 8.00 20.43 -21.71
CA ASP A 137 8.92 19.85 -20.73
C ASP A 137 10.33 19.61 -21.29
N PHE A 138 10.56 19.85 -22.58
CA PHE A 138 11.81 19.50 -23.26
C PHE A 138 13.06 20.02 -22.53
N GLU A 139 13.11 21.29 -22.18
CA GLU A 139 14.29 21.90 -21.54
C GLU A 139 14.53 21.30 -20.14
N ALA A 140 13.47 21.02 -19.37
CA ALA A 140 13.55 20.36 -18.07
C ALA A 140 14.08 18.92 -18.19
N ILE A 141 13.66 18.19 -19.22
CA ILE A 141 14.14 16.82 -19.49
C ILE A 141 15.61 16.83 -19.88
N ILE A 142 16.06 17.79 -20.69
CA ILE A 142 17.47 17.92 -21.10
C ILE A 142 18.34 18.27 -19.88
N ASP A 143 17.91 19.16 -18.99
CA ASP A 143 18.62 19.47 -17.74
C ASP A 143 18.70 18.23 -16.83
N LEU A 144 17.58 17.51 -16.68
CA LEU A 144 17.54 16.26 -15.93
C LEU A 144 18.49 15.21 -16.49
N GLN A 145 18.51 15.03 -17.83
CA GLN A 145 19.38 14.09 -18.51
C GLN A 145 20.87 14.43 -18.33
N ALA A 146 21.24 15.69 -18.44
CA ALA A 146 22.61 16.15 -18.23
C ALA A 146 23.11 15.85 -16.81
N ARG A 147 22.22 15.94 -15.82
CA ARG A 147 22.54 15.63 -14.41
C ARG A 147 22.60 14.13 -14.13
N CYS A 148 21.76 13.33 -14.79
CA CYS A 148 21.69 11.89 -14.59
C CYS A 148 22.75 11.13 -15.37
N PHE A 149 23.13 11.62 -16.57
CA PHE A 149 24.05 10.98 -17.49
C PHE A 149 25.19 11.92 -17.92
N PRO A 150 26.06 12.34 -17.00
CA PRO A 150 27.15 13.27 -17.32
C PRO A 150 28.08 12.68 -18.39
N GLY A 151 28.31 13.46 -19.43
CA GLY A 151 29.18 13.07 -20.56
C GLY A 151 28.49 12.28 -21.68
N MET A 152 27.18 12.00 -21.57
CA MET A 152 26.38 11.46 -22.67
C MET A 152 25.70 12.58 -23.46
N THR A 153 25.45 12.34 -24.74
CA THR A 153 24.75 13.31 -25.60
C THR A 153 23.27 13.37 -25.24
N PRO A 154 22.73 14.53 -24.85
CA PRO A 154 21.32 14.67 -24.55
C PRO A 154 20.43 14.42 -25.79
N TRP A 155 19.16 14.17 -25.54
CA TRP A 155 18.14 14.01 -26.59
C TRP A 155 18.01 15.27 -27.43
N LYS A 156 17.84 15.06 -28.72
CA LYS A 156 17.48 16.15 -29.63
C LYS A 156 15.98 16.42 -29.54
N ARG A 157 15.58 17.66 -29.73
CA ARG A 157 14.16 18.04 -29.74
C ARG A 157 13.31 17.19 -30.68
N ALA A 158 13.86 16.77 -31.82
CA ALA A 158 13.17 15.93 -32.78
C ALA A 158 12.88 14.52 -32.24
N GLN A 159 13.81 13.93 -31.48
CA GLN A 159 13.61 12.63 -30.83
C GLN A 159 12.52 12.72 -29.77
N PHE A 160 12.60 13.73 -28.88
CA PHE A 160 11.60 13.96 -27.84
C PHE A 160 10.19 14.17 -28.42
N LEU A 161 10.05 14.97 -29.47
CA LEU A 161 8.74 15.18 -30.12
C LEU A 161 8.22 13.91 -30.80
N SER A 162 9.10 13.12 -31.43
CA SER A 162 8.73 11.83 -32.02
C SER A 162 8.16 10.87 -30.98
N GLN A 163 8.77 10.78 -29.80
CA GLN A 163 8.28 9.93 -28.70
C GLN A 163 6.89 10.35 -28.21
N LEU A 164 6.67 11.66 -28.04
CA LEU A 164 5.37 12.18 -27.60
C LEU A 164 4.27 12.01 -28.66
N GLU A 165 4.63 11.97 -29.92
CA GLU A 165 3.67 11.77 -31.02
C GLU A 165 3.31 10.30 -31.21
N ILE A 166 4.29 9.40 -31.09
CA ILE A 166 4.13 7.97 -31.39
C ILE A 166 3.50 7.22 -30.21
N PHE A 167 4.02 7.41 -28.99
CA PHE A 167 3.52 6.71 -27.79
C PHE A 167 3.56 7.63 -26.56
N PRO A 168 2.61 8.58 -26.44
CA PRO A 168 2.58 9.56 -25.37
C PRO A 168 2.45 8.92 -23.97
N ASP A 169 1.68 7.83 -23.83
CA ASP A 169 1.46 7.14 -22.56
C ASP A 169 2.73 6.47 -22.03
N GLY A 170 3.66 6.12 -22.92
CA GLY A 170 4.96 5.57 -22.56
C GLY A 170 5.99 6.62 -22.12
N GLN A 171 5.66 7.92 -22.20
CA GLN A 171 6.54 9.05 -21.92
C GLN A 171 6.02 9.78 -20.68
N VAL A 172 6.58 9.49 -19.51
CA VAL A 172 6.06 9.99 -18.22
C VAL A 172 7.13 10.70 -17.40
N CYS A 173 6.70 11.63 -16.54
CA CYS A 173 7.56 12.27 -15.57
C CYS A 173 6.93 12.27 -14.18
N VAL A 174 7.78 12.42 -13.17
CA VAL A 174 7.38 12.77 -11.82
C VAL A 174 7.75 14.22 -11.58
N GLU A 175 6.76 15.00 -11.22
CA GLU A 175 6.86 16.40 -10.83
C GLU A 175 6.69 16.48 -9.32
N TYR A 176 7.62 17.14 -8.65
CA TYR A 176 7.58 17.36 -7.21
C TYR A 176 7.80 18.85 -6.94
N GLU A 177 6.84 19.49 -6.25
CA GLU A 177 6.84 20.93 -6.01
C GLU A 177 7.07 21.72 -7.33
N ASP A 178 6.30 21.40 -8.37
CA ASP A 178 6.33 21.99 -9.71
C ASP A 178 7.67 21.82 -10.48
N VAL A 179 8.57 20.94 -10.01
CA VAL A 179 9.83 20.63 -10.67
C VAL A 179 9.83 19.18 -11.17
N ILE A 180 10.20 18.96 -12.44
CA ILE A 180 10.40 17.59 -12.94
C ILE A 180 11.66 17.00 -12.31
N VAL A 181 11.47 15.98 -11.47
CA VAL A 181 12.53 15.33 -10.69
C VAL A 181 12.88 13.92 -11.18
N ALA A 182 12.00 13.31 -11.99
CA ALA A 182 12.26 12.01 -12.59
C ALA A 182 11.48 11.85 -13.90
N SER A 183 11.94 11.00 -14.80
CA SER A 183 11.22 10.65 -16.03
C SER A 183 11.51 9.22 -16.49
N SER A 184 10.64 8.71 -17.35
CA SER A 184 10.73 7.38 -17.93
C SER A 184 10.18 7.40 -19.35
N SER A 185 10.92 6.79 -20.27
CA SER A 185 10.53 6.62 -21.67
C SER A 185 10.45 5.15 -22.03
N SER A 186 9.42 4.75 -22.78
CA SER A 186 9.16 3.38 -23.19
C SER A 186 8.51 3.31 -24.56
N LEU A 187 8.54 2.14 -25.19
CA LEU A 187 7.78 1.81 -26.39
C LEU A 187 7.26 0.37 -26.29
N ILE A 188 6.28 0.02 -27.09
CA ILE A 188 5.82 -1.38 -27.23
C ILE A 188 6.49 -1.96 -28.48
N VAL A 189 6.95 -3.20 -28.40
CA VAL A 189 7.59 -3.94 -29.50
C VAL A 189 7.16 -5.40 -29.51
N THR A 190 7.26 -6.05 -30.67
CA THR A 190 7.26 -7.52 -30.79
C THR A 190 8.68 -8.00 -30.52
N PHE A 191 8.98 -8.42 -29.28
CA PHE A 191 10.37 -8.65 -28.84
C PHE A 191 11.08 -9.77 -29.59
N SER A 192 10.34 -10.74 -30.13
CA SER A 192 10.90 -11.84 -30.93
C SER A 192 11.53 -11.39 -32.27
N GLU A 193 11.24 -10.16 -32.74
CA GLU A 193 11.84 -9.60 -33.95
C GLU A 193 13.27 -9.08 -33.71
N TYR A 194 13.69 -8.92 -32.45
CA TYR A 194 15.00 -8.39 -32.11
C TYR A 194 15.99 -9.52 -31.77
N SER A 195 17.25 -9.30 -32.16
CA SER A 195 18.35 -10.18 -31.77
C SER A 195 18.53 -10.18 -30.24
N ALA A 196 18.95 -11.31 -29.70
CA ALA A 196 19.39 -11.39 -28.29
C ALA A 196 20.54 -10.41 -27.97
N TRP A 197 21.24 -9.92 -29.01
CA TRP A 197 22.38 -9.00 -28.92
C TRP A 197 22.09 -7.60 -29.46
N HIS A 198 20.79 -7.21 -29.51
CA HIS A 198 20.39 -5.87 -29.93
C HIS A 198 21.05 -4.79 -29.06
N ASP A 199 21.36 -3.66 -29.67
CA ASP A 199 21.86 -2.48 -28.96
C ASP A 199 20.74 -1.46 -28.71
N TRP A 200 21.07 -0.40 -27.95
CA TRP A 200 20.09 0.65 -27.63
C TRP A 200 19.63 1.42 -28.89
N GLN A 201 20.51 1.59 -29.89
CA GLN A 201 20.17 2.34 -31.10
C GLN A 201 19.15 1.59 -31.96
N GLU A 202 19.31 0.26 -32.02
CA GLU A 202 18.39 -0.62 -32.74
C GLU A 202 17.00 -0.63 -32.07
N ILE A 203 16.93 -0.99 -30.77
CA ILE A 203 15.67 -1.20 -30.08
C ILE A 203 14.89 0.10 -29.87
N ALA A 204 15.56 1.25 -29.73
CA ALA A 204 14.95 2.57 -29.55
C ALA A 204 14.85 3.39 -30.83
N ASP A 205 15.20 2.82 -31.99
CA ASP A 205 15.35 3.54 -33.27
C ASP A 205 16.14 4.83 -33.08
N SER A 206 17.31 4.71 -32.44
CA SER A 206 18.14 5.86 -32.10
C SER A 206 17.39 6.94 -31.28
N GLY A 207 16.38 6.56 -30.51
CA GLY A 207 15.56 7.44 -29.68
C GLY A 207 14.36 8.07 -30.36
N PHE A 208 14.06 7.72 -31.62
CA PHE A 208 12.87 8.19 -32.33
C PHE A 208 11.64 7.29 -32.10
N ILE A 209 11.82 6.05 -31.67
CA ILE A 209 10.79 5.03 -31.41
C ILE A 209 9.80 4.79 -32.55
N ARG A 210 10.18 5.00 -33.82
CA ARG A 210 9.32 4.78 -35.00
C ARG A 210 8.99 3.31 -35.24
N ASN A 211 9.75 2.43 -34.59
CA ASN A 211 9.54 0.99 -34.49
C ASN A 211 8.54 0.58 -33.38
N HIS A 212 7.83 1.55 -32.78
CA HIS A 212 6.76 1.25 -31.84
C HIS A 212 5.65 0.44 -32.54
N ASP A 213 5.31 -0.72 -31.98
CA ASP A 213 4.25 -1.61 -32.46
C ASP A 213 3.13 -1.70 -31.43
N PRO A 214 1.97 -1.05 -31.63
CA PRO A 214 0.84 -1.10 -30.69
C PRO A 214 0.29 -2.52 -30.48
N LEU A 215 0.58 -3.48 -31.36
CA LEU A 215 0.16 -4.87 -31.27
C LEU A 215 1.28 -5.78 -30.71
N GLY A 216 2.40 -5.22 -30.33
CA GLY A 216 3.54 -5.96 -29.77
C GLY A 216 3.23 -6.60 -28.41
N ASP A 217 4.11 -7.48 -28.00
CA ASP A 217 3.96 -8.29 -26.77
C ASP A 217 4.71 -7.74 -25.55
N THR A 218 5.60 -6.77 -25.75
CA THR A 218 6.58 -6.33 -24.76
C THR A 218 6.64 -4.82 -24.64
N LEU A 219 6.55 -4.29 -23.40
CA LEU A 219 6.91 -2.92 -23.10
C LEU A 219 8.44 -2.82 -22.92
N TYR A 220 9.12 -2.10 -23.80
CA TYR A 220 10.56 -1.90 -23.67
C TYR A 220 10.87 -0.52 -23.08
N GLY A 221 11.59 -0.52 -21.95
CA GLY A 221 12.02 0.71 -21.28
C GLY A 221 13.35 1.20 -21.82
N ILE A 222 13.35 2.34 -22.52
CA ILE A 222 14.54 2.90 -23.18
C ILE A 222 15.32 3.87 -22.30
N GLU A 223 14.65 4.52 -21.34
CA GLU A 223 15.29 5.45 -20.40
C GLU A 223 14.51 5.50 -19.08
N LEU A 224 15.24 5.70 -17.97
CA LEU A 224 14.69 6.06 -16.67
C LEU A 224 15.69 6.95 -15.94
N MET A 225 15.24 8.13 -15.54
CA MET A 225 16.05 9.14 -14.88
C MET A 225 15.47 9.51 -13.52
N VAL A 226 16.35 9.69 -12.53
CA VAL A 226 16.00 10.29 -11.23
C VAL A 226 17.08 11.31 -10.88
N HIS A 227 16.64 12.55 -10.70
CA HIS A 227 17.53 13.67 -10.35
C HIS A 227 18.34 13.34 -9.09
N PRO A 228 19.68 13.53 -9.10
CA PRO A 228 20.56 13.09 -8.00
C PRO A 228 20.16 13.61 -6.61
N LYS A 229 19.63 14.82 -6.50
CA LYS A 229 19.18 15.43 -5.23
C LYS A 229 17.96 14.74 -4.63
N TYR A 230 17.11 14.10 -5.45
CA TYR A 230 15.86 13.46 -5.04
C TYR A 230 15.95 11.92 -5.01
N ARG A 231 17.17 11.38 -5.09
CA ARG A 231 17.42 9.96 -4.85
C ARG A 231 17.12 9.64 -3.38
N GLY A 232 16.53 8.48 -3.12
CA GLY A 232 16.03 8.11 -1.78
C GLY A 232 14.51 8.28 -1.63
N MET A 233 13.86 9.12 -2.45
CA MET A 233 12.40 9.31 -2.46
C MET A 233 11.64 8.20 -3.25
N LYS A 234 12.26 7.05 -3.47
CA LYS A 234 11.66 5.90 -4.20
C LYS A 234 11.06 6.26 -5.58
N LEU A 235 11.51 7.36 -6.23
CA LEU A 235 10.97 7.85 -7.51
C LEU A 235 11.11 6.83 -8.65
N ALA A 236 12.23 6.10 -8.69
CA ALA A 236 12.39 5.01 -9.66
C ALA A 236 11.31 3.93 -9.49
N ARG A 237 10.90 3.62 -8.24
CA ARG A 237 9.81 2.67 -7.96
C ARG A 237 8.50 3.18 -8.57
N ARG A 238 8.13 4.45 -8.38
CA ARG A 238 6.92 5.05 -8.99
C ARG A 238 6.92 4.88 -10.51
N LEU A 239 8.06 5.13 -11.15
CA LEU A 239 8.19 4.98 -12.61
C LEU A 239 8.14 3.51 -13.07
N TYR A 240 8.70 2.56 -12.29
CA TYR A 240 8.55 1.13 -12.60
C TYR A 240 7.12 0.63 -12.35
N ASP A 241 6.45 1.13 -11.33
CA ASP A 241 5.05 0.80 -11.07
C ASP A 241 4.15 1.33 -12.20
N GLU A 242 4.44 2.52 -12.73
CA GLU A 242 3.76 3.06 -13.91
C GLU A 242 3.99 2.21 -15.16
N ARG A 243 5.23 1.78 -15.44
CA ARG A 243 5.49 0.83 -16.53
C ARG A 243 4.71 -0.47 -16.38
N LYS A 244 4.58 -0.97 -15.15
CA LYS A 244 3.78 -2.18 -14.88
C LYS A 244 2.29 -1.94 -15.07
N ARG A 245 1.80 -0.74 -14.70
CA ARG A 245 0.43 -0.33 -14.98
C ARG A 245 0.16 -0.33 -16.48
N LEU A 246 1.02 0.33 -17.27
CA LEU A 246 0.93 0.34 -18.74
C LEU A 246 0.99 -1.07 -19.35
N ALA A 247 1.91 -1.93 -18.89
CA ALA A 247 2.01 -3.30 -19.38
C ALA A 247 0.72 -4.10 -19.12
N ARG A 248 0.05 -3.89 -17.98
CA ARG A 248 -1.24 -4.52 -17.68
C ARG A 248 -2.38 -3.94 -18.52
N GLU A 249 -2.44 -2.62 -18.67
CA GLU A 249 -3.49 -1.94 -19.46
C GLU A 249 -3.45 -2.34 -20.94
N HIS A 250 -2.25 -2.45 -21.50
CA HIS A 250 -2.05 -2.93 -22.87
C HIS A 250 -2.02 -4.47 -22.97
N ASN A 251 -2.26 -5.19 -21.87
CA ASN A 251 -2.21 -6.66 -21.79
C ASN A 251 -0.94 -7.27 -22.39
N LEU A 252 0.22 -6.64 -22.11
CA LEU A 252 1.52 -7.11 -22.59
C LEU A 252 2.05 -8.27 -21.73
N GLU A 253 2.78 -9.20 -22.34
CA GLU A 253 3.34 -10.37 -21.63
C GLU A 253 4.41 -9.97 -20.61
N ARG A 254 5.19 -8.90 -20.91
CA ARG A 254 6.38 -8.56 -20.13
C ARG A 254 6.80 -7.10 -20.27
N ILE A 255 7.72 -6.71 -19.39
CA ILE A 255 8.52 -5.49 -19.54
C ILE A 255 9.98 -5.92 -19.68
N MET A 256 10.66 -5.40 -20.71
CA MET A 256 12.11 -5.54 -20.88
C MET A 256 12.81 -4.21 -20.67
N VAL A 257 13.98 -4.25 -20.06
CA VAL A 257 14.80 -3.04 -19.88
C VAL A 257 16.29 -3.36 -20.12
N GLY A 258 16.97 -2.49 -20.86
CA GLY A 258 18.42 -2.49 -20.99
C GLY A 258 19.04 -1.59 -19.92
N GLY A 259 19.56 -2.19 -18.84
CA GLY A 259 20.11 -1.48 -17.69
C GLY A 259 21.62 -1.28 -17.81
N ARG A 260 22.10 -0.03 -17.74
CA ARG A 260 23.51 0.28 -17.54
C ARG A 260 24.01 -0.32 -16.21
N ILE A 261 25.31 -0.55 -16.11
CA ILE A 261 25.96 -0.95 -14.85
C ILE A 261 27.07 0.05 -14.46
N PRO A 262 26.72 1.32 -14.16
CA PRO A 262 27.70 2.42 -14.05
C PRO A 262 28.68 2.27 -12.88
N GLY A 263 28.43 1.38 -11.94
CA GLY A 263 29.37 1.02 -10.89
C GLY A 263 30.54 0.17 -11.38
N TYR A 264 30.38 -0.57 -12.48
CA TYR A 264 31.34 -1.54 -12.98
C TYR A 264 32.72 -0.95 -13.29
N GLY A 265 32.77 0.25 -13.89
CA GLY A 265 34.05 0.89 -14.23
C GLY A 265 35.02 1.09 -13.06
N ARG A 266 34.53 1.04 -11.81
CA ARG A 266 35.37 1.11 -10.60
C ARG A 266 35.99 -0.23 -10.20
N TYR A 267 35.42 -1.32 -10.68
CA TYR A 267 35.81 -2.68 -10.32
C TYR A 267 36.38 -3.45 -11.51
N SER A 268 36.50 -2.83 -12.68
CA SER A 268 36.89 -3.51 -13.93
C SER A 268 38.32 -4.04 -13.93
N GLU A 269 39.19 -3.55 -13.05
CA GLU A 269 40.55 -4.07 -12.86
C GLU A 269 40.57 -5.35 -11.99
N GLU A 270 39.53 -5.55 -11.15
CA GLU A 270 39.46 -6.64 -10.19
C GLU A 270 38.40 -7.70 -10.56
N LEU A 271 37.35 -7.31 -11.25
CA LEU A 271 36.19 -8.14 -11.56
C LEU A 271 35.87 -8.08 -13.05
N THR A 272 35.48 -9.21 -13.62
CA THR A 272 34.79 -9.23 -14.91
C THR A 272 33.39 -8.63 -14.76
N ALA A 273 32.79 -8.16 -15.86
CA ALA A 273 31.43 -7.59 -15.84
C ALA A 273 30.39 -8.59 -15.28
N ARG A 274 30.61 -9.89 -15.54
CA ARG A 274 29.77 -10.97 -15.04
C ARG A 274 29.87 -11.12 -13.52
N GLU A 275 31.08 -11.22 -13.00
CA GLU A 275 31.32 -11.32 -11.55
C GLU A 275 30.82 -10.09 -10.80
N TYR A 276 30.94 -8.90 -11.41
CA TYR A 276 30.36 -7.68 -10.86
C TYR A 276 28.83 -7.76 -10.75
N VAL A 277 28.15 -8.17 -11.82
CA VAL A 277 26.69 -8.33 -11.84
C VAL A 277 26.23 -9.38 -10.83
N GLU A 278 26.91 -10.53 -10.73
CA GLU A 278 26.64 -11.57 -9.75
C GLU A 278 26.74 -11.02 -8.31
N LYS A 279 27.79 -10.24 -8.00
CA LYS A 279 27.96 -9.61 -6.69
C LYS A 279 26.90 -8.55 -6.37
N VAL A 280 26.35 -7.87 -7.38
CA VAL A 280 25.22 -6.94 -7.18
C VAL A 280 23.93 -7.72 -6.91
N ILE A 281 23.70 -8.83 -7.61
CA ILE A 281 22.54 -9.70 -7.39
C ILE A 281 22.57 -10.30 -5.98
N ASP A 282 23.75 -10.75 -5.54
CA ASP A 282 23.96 -11.30 -4.19
C ASP A 282 23.99 -10.23 -3.08
N LYS A 283 23.74 -8.96 -3.44
CA LYS A 283 23.76 -7.80 -2.52
C LYS A 283 25.10 -7.56 -1.82
N THR A 284 26.21 -8.10 -2.32
CA THR A 284 27.56 -7.82 -1.83
C THR A 284 28.13 -6.51 -2.39
N LEU A 285 27.62 -6.08 -3.54
CA LEU A 285 27.91 -4.78 -4.12
C LEU A 285 26.58 -4.04 -4.44
N PHE A 286 26.67 -2.71 -4.46
CA PHE A 286 25.57 -1.84 -4.86
C PHE A 286 25.85 -1.20 -6.22
N ASP A 287 24.92 -1.32 -7.15
CA ASP A 287 24.92 -0.58 -8.42
C ASP A 287 23.72 0.37 -8.49
N PRO A 288 23.90 1.64 -8.82
CA PRO A 288 22.82 2.64 -8.79
C PRO A 288 21.70 2.41 -9.81
N VAL A 289 21.90 1.53 -10.80
CA VAL A 289 20.90 1.17 -11.81
C VAL A 289 20.42 -0.26 -11.63
N LEU A 290 21.32 -1.23 -11.57
CA LEU A 290 20.97 -2.65 -11.49
C LEU A 290 20.28 -3.00 -10.16
N THR A 291 20.78 -2.48 -9.01
CA THR A 291 20.18 -2.74 -7.70
C THR A 291 18.70 -2.30 -7.63
N PRO A 292 18.32 -1.05 -8.03
CA PRO A 292 16.92 -0.67 -8.13
C PRO A 292 16.09 -1.54 -9.07
N GLN A 293 16.62 -1.97 -10.21
CA GLN A 293 15.88 -2.84 -11.14
C GLN A 293 15.53 -4.18 -10.50
N ILE A 294 16.50 -4.83 -9.86
CA ILE A 294 16.27 -6.10 -9.15
C ILE A 294 15.28 -5.91 -7.99
N SER A 295 15.43 -4.84 -7.20
CA SER A 295 14.54 -4.54 -6.09
C SER A 295 13.11 -4.20 -6.55
N ASN A 296 12.93 -3.82 -7.81
CA ASN A 296 11.64 -3.66 -8.46
C ASN A 296 11.11 -4.94 -9.14
N GLY A 297 11.72 -6.10 -8.87
CA GLY A 297 11.24 -7.42 -9.32
C GLY A 297 11.60 -7.76 -10.75
N PHE A 298 12.59 -7.08 -11.32
CA PHE A 298 13.16 -7.49 -12.60
C PHE A 298 14.18 -8.60 -12.39
N THR A 299 14.18 -9.56 -13.30
CA THR A 299 15.09 -10.71 -13.31
C THR A 299 16.10 -10.55 -14.44
N LEU A 300 17.39 -10.77 -14.15
CA LEU A 300 18.43 -10.75 -15.15
C LEU A 300 18.21 -11.87 -16.19
N ARG A 301 18.20 -11.50 -17.47
CA ARG A 301 18.16 -12.43 -18.61
C ARG A 301 19.53 -12.56 -19.27
N GLN A 302 20.21 -11.42 -19.46
CA GLN A 302 21.46 -11.41 -20.21
C GLN A 302 22.35 -10.24 -19.81
N LEU A 303 23.67 -10.43 -19.94
CA LEU A 303 24.67 -9.37 -19.92
C LEU A 303 25.16 -9.16 -21.36
N VAL A 304 24.97 -7.94 -21.88
CA VAL A 304 25.29 -7.58 -23.27
C VAL A 304 26.49 -6.63 -23.31
N PRO A 305 27.58 -6.99 -24.00
CA PRO A 305 28.66 -6.04 -24.31
C PRO A 305 28.24 -5.09 -25.43
N ASP A 306 28.86 -3.93 -25.47
CA ASP A 306 28.67 -2.92 -26.53
C ASP A 306 27.22 -2.44 -26.74
N TYR A 307 26.37 -2.63 -25.72
CA TYR A 307 24.97 -2.16 -25.75
C TYR A 307 24.86 -0.64 -25.86
N LEU A 308 25.78 0.08 -25.20
CA LEU A 308 25.90 1.53 -25.27
C LEU A 308 27.40 1.92 -25.28
N PRO A 309 28.08 1.87 -26.44
CA PRO A 309 29.54 2.04 -26.52
C PRO A 309 30.05 3.39 -25.97
N SER A 310 29.21 4.41 -25.96
CA SER A 310 29.53 5.74 -25.41
C SER A 310 29.58 5.76 -23.87
N ASP A 311 29.05 4.73 -23.20
CA ASP A 311 29.01 4.68 -21.73
C ASP A 311 30.32 4.21 -21.11
N ARG A 312 31.15 5.18 -20.74
CA ARG A 312 32.47 4.92 -20.09
C ARG A 312 32.33 4.33 -18.67
N GLN A 313 31.21 4.60 -17.98
CA GLN A 313 31.02 4.12 -16.60
C GLN A 313 30.70 2.63 -16.54
N SER A 314 29.98 2.12 -17.54
CA SER A 314 29.65 0.71 -17.68
C SER A 314 30.58 -0.02 -18.64
N LEU A 315 31.58 0.67 -19.22
CA LEU A 315 32.47 0.13 -20.28
C LEU A 315 31.70 -0.50 -21.44
N GLY A 316 30.58 0.11 -21.85
CA GLY A 316 29.70 -0.37 -22.91
C GLY A 316 28.73 -1.49 -22.49
N TYR A 317 28.90 -2.13 -21.35
CA TYR A 317 28.05 -3.22 -20.90
C TYR A 317 26.67 -2.75 -20.42
N ALA A 318 25.65 -3.59 -20.69
CA ALA A 318 24.34 -3.48 -20.07
C ALA A 318 23.81 -4.85 -19.67
N THR A 319 22.88 -4.82 -18.70
CA THR A 319 22.09 -5.99 -18.30
C THR A 319 20.72 -5.90 -18.95
N ILE A 320 20.27 -6.94 -19.63
CA ILE A 320 18.88 -7.06 -20.09
C ILE A 320 18.10 -7.76 -18.98
N LEU A 321 17.11 -7.07 -18.45
CA LEU A 321 16.26 -7.58 -17.38
C LEU A 321 14.81 -7.62 -17.83
N GLU A 322 14.08 -8.58 -17.28
CA GLU A 322 12.68 -8.85 -17.58
C GLU A 322 11.84 -8.81 -16.31
N TRP A 323 10.68 -8.20 -16.42
CA TRP A 323 9.57 -8.39 -15.50
C TRP A 323 8.41 -9.04 -16.27
N VAL A 324 7.93 -10.19 -15.79
CA VAL A 324 6.84 -10.94 -16.41
C VAL A 324 5.51 -10.43 -15.86
N ASN A 325 4.57 -10.12 -16.75
CA ASN A 325 3.21 -9.78 -16.40
C ASN A 325 2.41 -11.06 -16.14
N LEU A 326 2.24 -11.41 -14.87
CA LEU A 326 1.46 -12.59 -14.49
C LEU A 326 -0.05 -12.41 -14.69
N ASP A 327 -0.50 -11.19 -14.94
CA ASP A 327 -1.89 -10.86 -15.23
C ASP A 327 -2.20 -10.89 -16.74
N HIS A 328 -1.18 -11.15 -17.59
CA HIS A 328 -1.36 -11.28 -19.03
C HIS A 328 -2.28 -12.46 -19.35
N SER A 329 -3.33 -12.18 -20.13
CA SER A 329 -4.28 -13.21 -20.60
C SER A 329 -4.55 -13.01 -22.07
N PRO A 330 -4.40 -14.04 -22.91
CA PRO A 330 -4.72 -13.95 -24.33
C PRO A 330 -6.21 -13.72 -24.61
N GLU A 331 -7.10 -13.86 -23.63
CA GLU A 331 -8.55 -13.81 -23.84
C GLU A 331 -9.33 -12.73 -23.07
N THR A 332 -8.75 -12.02 -22.09
CA THR A 332 -9.50 -10.98 -21.34
C THR A 332 -8.58 -9.90 -20.74
N ALA A 333 -8.68 -8.70 -21.29
CA ALA A 333 -8.14 -7.49 -20.66
C ALA A 333 -9.01 -7.09 -19.45
N ILE A 334 -8.73 -7.60 -18.27
CA ILE A 334 -9.20 -7.00 -17.01
C ILE A 334 -7.98 -6.93 -16.09
N GLY A 335 -7.41 -5.72 -15.96
CA GLY A 335 -6.29 -5.47 -15.05
C GLY A 335 -6.61 -5.95 -13.63
N SER A 336 -5.67 -6.62 -13.01
CA SER A 336 -5.74 -6.99 -11.59
C SER A 336 -5.89 -5.71 -10.74
N GLN A 337 -7.01 -5.58 -10.04
CA GLN A 337 -7.27 -4.52 -9.08
C GLN A 337 -6.74 -4.92 -7.69
N ALA A 338 -5.57 -5.54 -7.63
CA ALA A 338 -4.96 -5.94 -6.36
C ALA A 338 -4.44 -4.71 -5.58
N ALA A 339 -4.67 -4.72 -4.27
CA ALA A 339 -4.09 -3.78 -3.33
C ALA A 339 -3.35 -4.55 -2.24
N ARG A 340 -2.06 -4.25 -2.04
CA ARG A 340 -1.27 -4.81 -0.93
C ARG A 340 -1.42 -3.94 0.30
N ILE A 341 -1.90 -4.57 1.39
CA ILE A 341 -2.14 -3.90 2.67
C ILE A 341 -1.06 -4.33 3.66
N CYS A 342 -0.46 -3.35 4.32
CA CYS A 342 0.35 -3.53 5.52
C CYS A 342 -0.44 -3.07 6.73
N VAL A 343 -0.54 -3.91 7.75
CA VAL A 343 -1.16 -3.55 9.03
C VAL A 343 -0.11 -3.61 10.13
N VAL A 344 0.02 -2.54 10.88
CA VAL A 344 0.97 -2.40 11.98
C VAL A 344 0.27 -2.72 13.30
N GLN A 345 0.75 -3.70 14.04
CA GLN A 345 0.45 -3.89 15.44
C GLN A 345 1.56 -3.20 16.24
N TYR A 346 1.25 -2.03 16.77
CA TYR A 346 2.21 -1.07 17.27
C TYR A 346 2.36 -1.16 18.79
N GLU A 347 3.60 -1.29 19.29
CA GLU A 347 3.84 -1.33 20.74
C GLU A 347 3.97 0.08 21.31
N MET A 348 3.08 0.38 22.23
CA MET A 348 3.10 1.58 23.03
C MET A 348 4.20 1.49 24.06
N ARG A 349 5.16 2.42 24.01
CA ARG A 349 6.34 2.47 24.89
C ARG A 349 6.72 3.91 25.21
N ARG A 350 7.47 4.11 26.27
CA ARG A 350 7.99 5.43 26.60
C ARG A 350 8.94 5.93 25.51
N VAL A 351 8.79 7.18 25.09
CA VAL A 351 9.67 7.89 24.17
C VAL A 351 10.34 9.09 24.87
N GLY A 352 11.52 9.46 24.43
CA GLY A 352 12.28 10.60 24.99
C GLY A 352 12.05 11.92 24.23
N SER A 353 11.55 11.84 22.99
CA SER A 353 11.31 13.01 22.14
C SER A 353 10.30 12.69 21.04
N PHE A 354 9.87 13.70 20.28
CA PHE A 354 9.07 13.50 19.08
C PHE A 354 9.87 12.78 17.99
N GLU A 355 11.16 13.00 17.90
CA GLU A 355 12.04 12.34 16.93
C GLU A 355 12.14 10.82 17.18
N ASP A 356 12.11 10.36 18.45
CA ASP A 356 12.05 8.93 18.79
C ASP A 356 10.75 8.31 18.28
N PHE A 357 9.62 9.01 18.46
CA PHE A 357 8.31 8.61 17.91
C PHE A 357 8.34 8.58 16.38
N ALA A 358 8.88 9.62 15.76
CA ALA A 358 8.99 9.74 14.31
C ALA A 358 9.84 8.60 13.72
N ALA A 359 10.99 8.30 14.32
CA ALA A 359 11.87 7.21 13.89
C ALA A 359 11.19 5.84 13.96
N GLN A 360 10.36 5.61 15.00
CA GLN A 360 9.58 4.38 15.12
C GLN A 360 8.51 4.28 14.02
N CYS A 361 7.80 5.36 13.72
CA CYS A 361 6.82 5.41 12.63
C CYS A 361 7.49 5.20 11.28
N GLU A 362 8.61 5.87 11.02
CA GLU A 362 9.37 5.75 9.77
C GLU A 362 9.83 4.31 9.53
N TYR A 363 10.30 3.60 10.55
CA TYR A 363 10.69 2.19 10.45
C TYR A 363 9.56 1.31 9.87
N PHE A 364 8.32 1.48 10.33
CA PHE A 364 7.18 0.71 9.82
C PHE A 364 6.79 1.13 8.39
N VAL A 365 6.87 2.42 8.08
CA VAL A 365 6.57 2.92 6.73
C VAL A 365 7.62 2.46 5.72
N ASP A 366 8.91 2.49 6.07
CA ASP A 366 10.00 1.98 5.23
C ASP A 366 9.82 0.46 5.00
N THR A 367 9.53 -0.29 6.07
CA THR A 367 9.20 -1.72 5.97
C THR A 367 8.02 -1.96 5.02
N ALA A 368 6.90 -1.23 5.18
CA ALA A 368 5.74 -1.35 4.29
C ALA A 368 6.11 -1.04 2.83
N SER A 369 6.93 -0.02 2.62
CA SER A 369 7.44 0.36 1.29
C SER A 369 8.34 -0.71 0.67
N ASP A 370 9.21 -1.34 1.46
CA ASP A 370 10.11 -2.40 0.97
C ASP A 370 9.34 -3.66 0.55
N TYR A 371 8.23 -3.95 1.23
CA TYR A 371 7.28 -4.99 0.84
C TYR A 371 6.28 -4.53 -0.22
N ARG A 372 6.45 -3.30 -0.79
CA ARG A 372 5.62 -2.73 -1.86
C ARG A 372 4.14 -2.63 -1.50
N SER A 373 3.85 -2.27 -0.27
CA SER A 373 2.48 -2.07 0.17
C SER A 373 1.88 -0.84 -0.52
N ASP A 374 0.60 -0.92 -0.87
CA ASP A 374 -0.16 0.21 -1.38
C ASP A 374 -0.69 1.07 -0.23
N PHE A 375 -0.98 0.40 0.90
CA PHE A 375 -1.43 1.05 2.12
C PHE A 375 -0.67 0.52 3.34
N VAL A 376 -0.42 1.41 4.29
CA VAL A 376 -0.03 1.04 5.66
C VAL A 376 -1.02 1.64 6.64
N LEU A 377 -1.50 0.81 7.58
CA LEU A 377 -2.45 1.18 8.61
C LEU A 377 -1.78 1.16 9.98
N PHE A 378 -1.78 2.32 10.66
CA PHE A 378 -1.40 2.48 12.06
C PHE A 378 -2.62 2.44 12.98
N PRO A 379 -2.44 2.11 14.27
CA PRO A 379 -3.53 2.10 15.25
C PRO A 379 -4.03 3.48 15.67
N GLU A 380 -5.18 3.49 16.35
CA GLU A 380 -5.78 4.68 16.96
C GLU A 380 -4.87 5.26 18.06
N LEU A 381 -4.72 6.59 18.05
CA LEU A 381 -4.06 7.38 19.11
C LEU A 381 -2.65 6.90 19.49
N ILE A 382 -1.84 6.46 18.52
CA ILE A 382 -0.43 6.09 18.77
C ILE A 382 0.38 7.23 19.38
N THR A 383 -0.05 8.47 19.15
CA THR A 383 0.58 9.69 19.70
C THR A 383 0.44 9.81 21.22
N THR A 384 -0.42 9.01 21.88
CA THR A 384 -0.50 8.98 23.36
C THR A 384 0.83 8.61 24.01
N GLN A 385 1.74 7.94 23.30
CA GLN A 385 3.10 7.71 23.83
C GLN A 385 3.92 9.01 23.99
N LEU A 386 3.56 10.12 23.32
CA LEU A 386 4.17 11.44 23.52
C LEU A 386 3.83 12.04 24.90
N LEU A 387 2.83 11.49 25.62
CA LEU A 387 2.62 11.82 27.03
C LEU A 387 3.83 11.44 27.91
N SER A 388 4.78 10.69 27.39
CA SER A 388 6.08 10.44 28.04
C SER A 388 6.90 11.72 28.24
N ILE A 389 6.69 12.72 27.40
CA ILE A 389 7.45 14.00 27.37
C ILE A 389 6.57 15.20 27.68
N ILE A 390 5.27 14.99 27.89
CA ILE A 390 4.31 16.02 28.25
C ILE A 390 4.08 15.97 29.76
N ASP A 391 4.21 17.12 30.42
CA ASP A 391 3.87 17.24 31.85
C ASP A 391 2.39 17.67 31.97
N ALA A 392 1.49 16.71 31.93
CA ALA A 392 0.07 16.89 32.17
C ALA A 392 -0.43 15.68 32.98
N ARG A 393 -1.22 15.94 34.04
CA ARG A 393 -1.73 14.89 34.94
C ARG A 393 -3.22 14.64 34.75
N ASP A 394 -3.96 15.67 34.38
CA ASP A 394 -5.38 15.55 34.09
C ASP A 394 -5.58 14.97 32.69
N PRO A 395 -6.42 13.94 32.49
CA PRO A 395 -6.63 13.33 31.18
C PRO A 395 -7.14 14.30 30.12
N ALA A 396 -8.02 15.25 30.48
CA ALA A 396 -8.54 16.20 29.53
C ALA A 396 -7.48 17.24 29.12
N GLU A 397 -6.59 17.64 30.04
CA GLU A 397 -5.43 18.47 29.73
C GLU A 397 -4.43 17.69 28.86
N SER A 398 -4.14 16.45 29.20
CA SER A 398 -3.24 15.56 28.45
C SER A 398 -3.67 15.44 26.98
N ALA A 399 -4.96 15.23 26.72
CA ALA A 399 -5.50 15.14 25.37
C ALA A 399 -5.35 16.45 24.56
N ARG A 400 -5.56 17.62 25.22
CA ARG A 400 -5.35 18.91 24.60
C ARG A 400 -3.88 19.20 24.30
N ARG A 401 -2.98 18.81 25.23
CA ARG A 401 -1.54 18.93 25.02
C ARG A 401 -1.04 18.02 23.89
N LEU A 402 -1.63 16.82 23.72
CA LEU A 402 -1.35 15.96 22.56
C LEU A 402 -1.78 16.60 21.25
N ALA A 403 -2.88 17.33 21.24
CA ALA A 403 -3.33 18.05 20.04
C ALA A 403 -2.33 19.12 19.57
N GLU A 404 -1.47 19.64 20.44
CA GLU A 404 -0.40 20.58 20.06
C GLU A 404 0.63 19.94 19.10
N TYR A 405 0.75 18.62 19.09
CA TYR A 405 1.63 17.88 18.18
C TYR A 405 1.00 17.60 16.81
N THR A 406 -0.24 17.99 16.57
CA THR A 406 -0.93 17.74 15.28
C THR A 406 -0.14 18.28 14.07
N PRO A 407 0.44 19.50 14.07
CA PRO A 407 1.24 19.97 12.94
C PRO A 407 2.47 19.09 12.66
N GLN A 408 3.20 18.69 13.71
CA GLN A 408 4.38 17.83 13.57
C GLN A 408 4.00 16.42 13.09
N TYR A 409 2.88 15.89 13.57
CA TYR A 409 2.33 14.61 13.11
C TYR A 409 1.93 14.65 11.64
N LEU A 410 1.27 15.71 11.19
CA LEU A 410 0.87 15.90 9.79
C LEU A 410 2.07 16.04 8.86
N GLU A 411 3.08 16.82 9.27
CA GLU A 411 4.33 16.96 8.53
C GLU A 411 5.05 15.62 8.38
N LEU A 412 5.21 14.88 9.49
CA LEU A 412 5.87 13.58 9.52
C LEU A 412 5.23 12.60 8.51
N PHE A 413 3.94 12.32 8.66
CA PHE A 413 3.29 11.31 7.82
C PHE A 413 3.09 11.80 6.38
N GLY A 414 2.92 13.10 6.15
CA GLY A 414 2.89 13.71 4.83
C GLY A 414 4.21 13.50 4.08
N GLU A 415 5.36 13.74 4.75
CA GLU A 415 6.67 13.48 4.17
C GLU A 415 6.89 11.98 3.93
N LEU A 416 6.58 11.12 4.92
CA LEU A 416 6.76 9.69 4.80
C LEU A 416 5.95 9.07 3.66
N SER A 417 4.70 9.51 3.43
CA SER A 417 3.84 8.97 2.36
C SER A 417 4.43 9.21 0.96
N VAL A 418 4.99 10.38 0.75
CA VAL A 418 5.64 10.78 -0.51
C VAL A 418 6.99 10.10 -0.66
N ARG A 419 7.84 10.18 0.38
CA ARG A 419 9.19 9.64 0.38
C ARG A 419 9.24 8.14 0.14
N TYR A 420 8.33 7.40 0.78
CA TYR A 420 8.26 5.94 0.71
C TYR A 420 7.27 5.41 -0.32
N ASN A 421 6.54 6.29 -1.01
CA ASN A 421 5.57 5.94 -2.07
C ASN A 421 4.49 4.96 -1.59
N VAL A 422 3.86 5.25 -0.45
CA VAL A 422 2.80 4.43 0.16
C VAL A 422 1.69 5.31 0.70
N ASN A 423 0.42 4.89 0.55
CA ASN A 423 -0.69 5.57 1.20
C ASN A 423 -0.68 5.20 2.68
N ILE A 424 -0.73 6.19 3.57
CA ILE A 424 -0.65 5.96 5.02
C ILE A 424 -1.97 6.34 5.67
N ILE A 425 -2.59 5.39 6.38
CA ILE A 425 -3.57 5.71 7.41
C ILE A 425 -2.78 5.82 8.71
N GLY A 426 -2.50 7.05 9.14
CA GLY A 426 -1.60 7.35 10.26
C GLY A 426 -2.14 6.95 11.65
N GLY A 427 -3.20 6.12 11.69
CA GLY A 427 -3.97 5.87 12.88
C GLY A 427 -4.94 7.01 13.15
N SER A 428 -4.95 7.52 14.36
CA SER A 428 -5.67 8.76 14.66
C SER A 428 -4.89 9.64 15.65
N GLN A 429 -5.30 10.90 15.72
CA GLN A 429 -4.68 11.96 16.52
C GLN A 429 -5.76 12.83 17.16
N PHE A 430 -5.52 13.35 18.36
CA PHE A 430 -6.33 14.41 18.93
C PHE A 430 -6.09 15.72 18.20
N VAL A 431 -7.17 16.39 17.84
CA VAL A 431 -7.15 17.67 17.12
C VAL A 431 -8.04 18.67 17.85
N MET A 432 -7.54 19.87 18.09
CA MET A 432 -8.34 21.00 18.55
C MET A 432 -8.82 21.81 17.35
N GLU A 433 -10.13 21.93 17.23
CA GLU A 433 -10.77 22.85 16.27
C GLU A 433 -11.72 23.77 17.04
N GLU A 434 -11.57 25.06 16.91
CA GLU A 434 -12.16 26.03 17.81
C GLU A 434 -11.85 25.66 19.28
N ASP A 435 -12.83 25.50 20.13
CA ASP A 435 -12.66 25.07 21.52
C ASP A 435 -12.98 23.59 21.76
N LYS A 436 -13.14 22.79 20.68
CA LYS A 436 -13.56 21.40 20.73
C LYS A 436 -12.39 20.45 20.44
N LEU A 437 -12.37 19.34 21.15
CA LEU A 437 -11.38 18.28 20.94
C LEU A 437 -12.02 17.16 20.13
N TYR A 438 -11.37 16.75 19.06
CA TYR A 438 -11.79 15.65 18.19
C TYR A 438 -10.74 14.54 18.15
N ASN A 439 -11.18 13.30 17.92
CA ASN A 439 -10.33 12.18 17.55
C ASN A 439 -10.41 12.01 16.02
N VAL A 440 -9.31 12.24 15.31
CA VAL A 440 -9.29 12.37 13.84
C VAL A 440 -8.28 11.41 13.24
N ALA A 441 -8.72 10.57 12.30
CA ALA A 441 -7.83 9.77 11.47
C ALA A 441 -7.47 10.53 10.18
N PHE A 442 -6.22 10.40 9.76
CA PHE A 442 -5.73 11.05 8.54
C PHE A 442 -5.29 10.02 7.52
N LEU A 443 -5.67 10.27 6.27
CA LEU A 443 -5.17 9.57 5.10
C LEU A 443 -4.12 10.46 4.40
N PHE A 444 -2.88 10.05 4.42
CA PHE A 444 -1.78 10.65 3.68
C PHE A 444 -1.57 9.85 2.40
N ARG A 445 -1.93 10.42 1.25
CA ARG A 445 -1.77 9.71 -0.02
C ARG A 445 -0.35 9.86 -0.54
N ARG A 446 0.11 8.85 -1.26
CA ARG A 446 1.44 8.86 -1.89
C ARG A 446 1.61 9.90 -3.01
N ASP A 447 0.53 10.57 -3.41
CA ASP A 447 0.56 11.74 -4.28
C ASP A 447 0.79 13.06 -3.52
N GLY A 448 0.89 13.00 -2.19
CA GLY A 448 1.14 14.12 -1.31
C GLY A 448 -0.12 14.80 -0.77
N THR A 449 -1.31 14.36 -1.17
CA THR A 449 -2.56 14.92 -0.65
C THR A 449 -2.94 14.29 0.70
N VAL A 450 -3.60 15.08 1.56
CA VAL A 450 -4.03 14.67 2.89
C VAL A 450 -5.54 14.81 3.01
N ALA A 451 -6.18 13.83 3.65
CA ALA A 451 -7.60 13.87 3.96
C ALA A 451 -7.84 13.42 5.41
N LYS A 452 -9.01 13.75 5.97
CA LYS A 452 -9.33 13.44 7.37
C LYS A 452 -10.70 12.80 7.53
N GLN A 453 -10.84 11.94 8.54
CA GLN A 453 -12.09 11.36 9.03
C GLN A 453 -12.18 11.58 10.53
N TYR A 454 -13.21 12.25 10.99
CA TYR A 454 -13.51 12.39 12.42
C TYR A 454 -14.14 11.11 12.96
N LYS A 455 -13.83 10.77 14.20
CA LYS A 455 -14.56 9.72 14.91
C LYS A 455 -15.99 10.16 15.15
N LEU A 456 -16.95 9.33 14.74
CA LEU A 456 -18.38 9.68 14.80
C LEU A 456 -19.02 9.18 16.10
N HIS A 457 -18.60 8.03 16.58
CA HIS A 457 -19.13 7.44 17.81
C HIS A 457 -18.10 7.51 18.91
N ILE A 458 -18.34 8.40 19.87
CA ILE A 458 -17.42 8.63 20.99
C ILE A 458 -17.77 7.70 22.14
N THR A 459 -16.79 6.92 22.60
CA THR A 459 -16.98 6.03 23.74
C THR A 459 -17.31 6.82 25.03
N PRO A 460 -18.01 6.22 25.99
CA PRO A 460 -18.27 6.88 27.28
C PRO A 460 -16.99 7.31 28.02
N ALA A 461 -15.87 6.57 27.85
CA ALA A 461 -14.58 6.91 28.44
C ALA A 461 -13.98 8.17 27.78
N GLU A 462 -13.89 8.22 26.43
CA GLU A 462 -13.38 9.38 25.69
C GLU A 462 -14.16 10.65 26.02
N ARG A 463 -15.48 10.55 26.07
CA ARG A 463 -16.35 11.70 26.41
C ARG A 463 -16.12 12.16 27.84
N ARG A 464 -16.06 11.23 28.77
CA ARG A 464 -15.97 11.54 30.22
C ARG A 464 -14.60 12.07 30.63
N TRP A 465 -13.53 11.42 30.15
CA TRP A 465 -12.18 11.67 30.64
C TRP A 465 -11.42 12.68 29.78
N TRP A 466 -11.61 12.63 28.47
CA TRP A 466 -10.85 13.48 27.55
C TRP A 466 -11.68 14.62 26.98
N GLY A 467 -13.02 14.53 27.02
CA GLY A 467 -13.90 15.57 26.49
C GLY A 467 -13.92 15.62 24.97
N VAL A 468 -13.84 14.43 24.34
CA VAL A 468 -13.87 14.31 22.87
C VAL A 468 -15.28 14.53 22.36
N GLU A 469 -15.42 15.34 21.29
CA GLU A 469 -16.65 15.58 20.58
C GLU A 469 -16.77 14.70 19.32
N PRO A 470 -17.99 14.31 18.91
CA PRO A 470 -18.21 13.51 17.70
C PRO A 470 -18.06 14.36 16.44
N GLY A 471 -17.59 13.74 15.36
CA GLY A 471 -17.74 14.25 14.00
C GLY A 471 -19.17 14.14 13.49
N ASP A 472 -19.43 14.67 12.31
CA ASP A 472 -20.77 14.84 11.72
C ASP A 472 -21.01 14.03 10.44
N ARG A 473 -19.95 13.52 9.77
CA ARG A 473 -20.10 12.81 8.49
C ARG A 473 -19.16 11.64 8.30
N MET A 474 -19.61 10.69 7.46
CA MET A 474 -18.81 9.56 6.98
C MET A 474 -18.22 9.87 5.61
N GLU A 475 -16.91 9.99 5.53
CA GLU A 475 -16.18 10.23 4.29
C GLU A 475 -15.79 8.92 3.59
N VAL A 476 -15.80 8.94 2.26
CA VAL A 476 -15.23 7.90 1.41
C VAL A 476 -14.19 8.54 0.51
N PHE A 477 -12.98 8.00 0.56
CA PHE A 477 -11.80 8.60 -0.06
C PHE A 477 -11.47 7.89 -1.36
N GLU A 478 -11.30 8.66 -2.43
CA GLU A 478 -10.67 8.16 -3.67
C GLU A 478 -9.17 7.98 -3.45
N THR A 479 -8.65 6.87 -3.94
CA THR A 479 -7.21 6.57 -3.97
C THR A 479 -6.83 5.94 -5.31
N ASP A 480 -5.55 5.83 -5.59
CA ASP A 480 -5.05 5.13 -6.78
C ASP A 480 -5.34 3.61 -6.79
N ARG A 481 -5.88 3.07 -5.68
CA ARG A 481 -6.34 1.67 -5.56
C ARG A 481 -7.86 1.56 -5.39
N GLY A 482 -8.60 2.64 -5.63
CA GLY A 482 -10.06 2.70 -5.51
C GLY A 482 -10.53 3.34 -4.22
N LYS A 483 -11.83 3.26 -3.97
CA LYS A 483 -12.48 3.91 -2.84
C LYS A 483 -12.25 3.16 -1.54
N ILE A 484 -11.85 3.90 -0.52
CA ILE A 484 -11.68 3.40 0.85
C ILE A 484 -12.48 4.22 1.85
N ALA A 485 -12.72 3.66 3.03
CA ALA A 485 -13.27 4.37 4.18
C ALA A 485 -12.42 4.12 5.43
N ILE A 486 -12.52 5.01 6.41
CA ILE A 486 -11.85 4.87 7.70
C ILE A 486 -12.93 4.92 8.78
N GLN A 487 -12.93 3.94 9.68
CA GLN A 487 -13.82 3.86 10.84
C GLN A 487 -12.97 3.71 12.10
N ILE A 488 -13.02 4.69 12.99
CA ILE A 488 -12.12 4.71 14.13
C ILE A 488 -12.71 3.88 15.27
N CYS A 489 -12.08 2.73 15.56
CA CYS A 489 -12.36 1.88 16.73
C CYS A 489 -13.86 1.58 16.89
N TYR A 490 -14.52 2.30 17.81
CA TYR A 490 -15.93 2.15 18.16
C TYR A 490 -16.88 2.33 16.96
N ASP A 491 -16.50 3.12 15.93
CA ASP A 491 -17.31 3.33 14.74
C ASP A 491 -17.66 2.03 14.00
N VAL A 492 -16.77 1.04 13.99
CA VAL A 492 -17.02 -0.23 13.31
C VAL A 492 -18.10 -1.08 14.01
N GLU A 493 -18.41 -0.79 15.27
CA GLU A 493 -19.46 -1.51 16.01
C GLU A 493 -20.87 -1.13 15.52
N PHE A 494 -21.03 -0.03 14.74
CA PHE A 494 -22.30 0.46 14.20
C PHE A 494 -22.45 0.02 12.73
N PRO A 495 -23.33 -0.97 12.44
CA PRO A 495 -23.46 -1.53 11.08
C PRO A 495 -23.94 -0.53 10.04
N GLU A 496 -24.75 0.44 10.44
CA GLU A 496 -25.28 1.48 9.57
C GLU A 496 -24.16 2.28 8.91
N LEU A 497 -23.14 2.63 9.68
CA LEU A 497 -22.02 3.45 9.18
C LEU A 497 -21.21 2.72 8.09
N SER A 498 -20.93 1.41 8.30
CA SER A 498 -20.26 0.61 7.27
C SER A 498 -21.15 0.40 6.03
N ARG A 499 -22.48 0.36 6.23
CA ARG A 499 -23.45 0.30 5.14
C ARG A 499 -23.39 1.57 4.29
N VAL A 500 -23.33 2.74 4.92
CA VAL A 500 -23.16 4.04 4.24
C VAL A 500 -21.84 4.05 3.45
N ALA A 501 -20.72 3.67 4.08
CA ALA A 501 -19.42 3.62 3.41
C ALA A 501 -19.45 2.73 2.15
N ALA A 502 -20.05 1.52 2.26
CA ALA A 502 -20.18 0.59 1.15
C ALA A 502 -21.12 1.12 0.04
N ALA A 503 -22.19 1.83 0.41
CA ALA A 503 -23.12 2.46 -0.53
C ALA A 503 -22.46 3.61 -1.31
N LYS A 504 -21.60 4.41 -0.66
CA LYS A 504 -20.75 5.42 -1.29
C LYS A 504 -19.64 4.81 -2.15
N GLY A 505 -19.49 3.47 -2.14
CA GLY A 505 -18.59 2.71 -3.02
C GLY A 505 -17.28 2.27 -2.40
N ALA A 506 -17.09 2.41 -1.08
CA ALA A 506 -15.91 1.89 -0.40
C ALA A 506 -15.80 0.37 -0.59
N ARG A 507 -14.62 -0.11 -0.97
CA ARG A 507 -14.29 -1.53 -1.13
C ARG A 507 -13.44 -2.07 0.01
N LEU A 508 -12.75 -1.18 0.71
CA LEU A 508 -11.87 -1.47 1.82
C LEU A 508 -12.13 -0.47 2.94
N ILE A 509 -12.35 -0.97 4.16
CA ILE A 509 -12.55 -0.17 5.37
C ILE A 509 -11.34 -0.39 6.27
N PHE A 510 -10.65 0.69 6.62
CA PHE A 510 -9.57 0.70 7.58
C PHE A 510 -10.08 1.05 8.98
N VAL A 511 -9.67 0.28 9.97
CA VAL A 511 -10.13 0.43 11.35
C VAL A 511 -8.92 0.55 12.28
N PRO A 512 -8.39 1.76 12.47
CA PRO A 512 -7.46 1.99 13.56
C PRO A 512 -8.22 1.85 14.90
N PHE A 513 -7.67 1.07 15.86
CA PHE A 513 -8.31 0.89 17.14
C PHE A 513 -7.29 0.89 18.30
N ASN A 514 -7.79 1.22 19.48
CA ASN A 514 -7.06 1.14 20.75
C ASN A 514 -7.98 0.60 21.84
N THR A 515 -7.69 -0.58 22.35
CA THR A 515 -8.50 -1.25 23.36
C THR A 515 -7.60 -1.75 24.50
N ASP A 516 -8.11 -1.64 25.72
CA ASP A 516 -7.42 -1.99 26.96
C ASP A 516 -7.52 -3.48 27.28
N GLU A 517 -8.62 -4.12 26.90
CA GLU A 517 -8.93 -5.49 27.29
C GLU A 517 -9.37 -6.35 26.10
N ARG A 518 -9.20 -7.67 26.27
CA ARG A 518 -9.55 -8.66 25.25
C ARG A 518 -11.00 -8.56 24.78
N HIS A 519 -11.96 -8.30 25.67
CA HIS A 519 -13.37 -8.22 25.26
C HIS A 519 -13.67 -6.95 24.45
N GLY A 520 -13.01 -5.83 24.72
CA GLY A 520 -13.05 -4.63 23.89
C GLY A 520 -12.55 -4.92 22.48
N TYR A 521 -11.36 -5.51 22.37
CA TYR A 521 -10.81 -5.99 21.12
C TYR A 521 -11.76 -6.94 20.36
N LEU A 522 -12.37 -7.91 21.07
CA LEU A 522 -13.27 -8.87 20.43
C LEU A 522 -14.52 -8.21 19.83
N ARG A 523 -15.05 -7.14 20.42
CA ARG A 523 -16.14 -6.37 19.82
C ARG A 523 -15.69 -5.77 18.48
N VAL A 524 -14.57 -5.06 18.45
CA VAL A 524 -14.00 -4.47 17.22
C VAL A 524 -13.79 -5.56 16.17
N ARG A 525 -13.12 -6.64 16.52
CA ARG A 525 -12.82 -7.76 15.62
C ARG A 525 -14.06 -8.38 15.01
N HIS A 526 -15.02 -8.80 15.84
CA HIS A 526 -16.22 -9.49 15.36
C HIS A 526 -17.10 -8.56 14.53
N CYS A 527 -17.19 -7.30 14.90
CA CYS A 527 -17.90 -6.31 14.09
C CYS A 527 -17.19 -6.09 12.75
N ALA A 528 -15.87 -5.92 12.71
CA ALA A 528 -15.13 -5.77 11.46
C ALA A 528 -15.33 -6.97 10.51
N GLN A 529 -15.30 -8.21 11.02
CA GLN A 529 -15.60 -9.39 10.22
C GLN A 529 -17.05 -9.39 9.72
N ALA A 530 -18.03 -9.02 10.57
CA ALA A 530 -19.43 -8.92 10.15
C ALA A 530 -19.61 -7.90 9.01
N ARG A 531 -18.89 -6.76 9.04
CA ARG A 531 -18.94 -5.74 7.98
C ARG A 531 -18.48 -6.26 6.63
N CYS A 532 -17.47 -7.15 6.61
CA CYS A 532 -17.05 -7.81 5.38
C CYS A 532 -18.18 -8.63 4.75
N ILE A 533 -18.86 -9.43 5.56
CA ILE A 533 -19.94 -10.34 5.12
C ILE A 533 -21.16 -9.55 4.67
N GLU A 534 -21.62 -8.60 5.49
CA GLU A 534 -22.85 -7.84 5.27
C GLU A 534 -22.80 -6.93 4.04
N ASN A 535 -21.60 -6.39 3.73
CA ASN A 535 -21.43 -5.34 2.73
C ASN A 535 -20.61 -5.76 1.52
N HIS A 536 -20.03 -6.98 1.53
CA HIS A 536 -19.07 -7.44 0.54
C HIS A 536 -17.94 -6.44 0.34
N VAL A 537 -17.24 -6.14 1.42
CA VAL A 537 -16.05 -5.27 1.48
C VAL A 537 -14.92 -6.00 2.22
N TYR A 538 -13.71 -5.53 2.10
CA TYR A 538 -12.62 -5.93 2.97
C TYR A 538 -12.51 -5.00 4.18
N THR A 539 -12.02 -5.51 5.31
CA THR A 539 -11.65 -4.68 6.45
C THR A 539 -10.24 -5.01 6.93
N ALA A 540 -9.50 -3.97 7.32
CA ALA A 540 -8.19 -4.11 7.96
C ALA A 540 -8.24 -3.40 9.31
N ILE A 541 -7.87 -4.10 10.38
CA ILE A 541 -7.88 -3.56 11.74
C ILE A 541 -6.46 -3.50 12.30
N ALA A 542 -6.04 -2.35 12.85
CA ALA A 542 -4.75 -2.15 13.48
C ALA A 542 -4.92 -1.67 14.93
N GLY A 543 -4.27 -2.36 15.86
CA GLY A 543 -4.39 -2.08 17.30
C GLY A 543 -3.06 -1.87 17.99
N CYS A 544 -3.11 -1.10 19.10
CA CYS A 544 -1.98 -0.89 19.99
C CYS A 544 -1.78 -2.08 20.93
N VAL A 545 -0.51 -2.37 21.23
CA VAL A 545 -0.08 -3.33 22.27
C VAL A 545 0.91 -2.64 23.22
N GLY A 546 1.38 -3.29 24.26
CA GLY A 546 2.29 -2.70 25.25
C GLY A 546 1.56 -1.90 26.33
N ASN A 547 2.31 -1.13 27.10
CA ASN A 547 1.76 -0.41 28.27
C ASN A 547 2.43 0.96 28.44
N LEU A 548 1.62 1.94 28.83
CA LEU A 548 2.04 3.27 29.23
C LEU A 548 1.62 3.57 30.69
N PRO A 549 2.28 2.96 31.69
CA PRO A 549 1.79 2.96 33.10
C PRO A 549 1.78 4.34 33.76
N PHE A 550 2.15 5.38 33.03
CA PHE A 550 2.14 6.79 33.45
C PHE A 550 1.02 7.60 32.79
N VAL A 551 0.18 6.95 31.96
CA VAL A 551 -0.94 7.59 31.26
C VAL A 551 -2.25 7.08 31.84
N ASP A 552 -2.97 7.94 32.55
CA ASP A 552 -4.27 7.58 33.12
C ASP A 552 -5.30 7.31 32.01
N ASN A 553 -6.06 6.23 32.12
CA ASN A 553 -7.08 5.73 31.18
C ASN A 553 -6.57 5.28 29.79
N ALA A 554 -5.26 5.18 29.58
CA ALA A 554 -4.64 4.60 28.40
C ALA A 554 -3.33 3.89 28.75
N ASP A 555 -3.28 3.24 29.91
CA ASP A 555 -2.09 2.61 30.48
C ASP A 555 -1.86 1.17 30.00
N ILE A 556 -2.91 0.47 29.57
CA ILE A 556 -2.87 -0.92 29.09
C ILE A 556 -3.43 -0.99 27.67
N HIS A 557 -2.80 -1.81 26.84
CA HIS A 557 -3.24 -2.03 25.45
C HIS A 557 -3.30 -3.52 25.13
N TYR A 558 -4.41 -3.95 24.52
CA TYR A 558 -4.61 -5.31 24.04
C TYR A 558 -5.06 -5.31 22.59
N ALA A 559 -4.32 -5.97 21.72
CA ALA A 559 -4.69 -6.11 20.33
C ALA A 559 -4.26 -7.45 19.71
N GLN A 560 -4.96 -7.81 18.64
CA GLN A 560 -4.59 -8.78 17.64
C GLN A 560 -5.08 -8.25 16.29
N SER A 561 -4.20 -7.54 15.61
CA SER A 561 -4.50 -6.88 14.34
C SER A 561 -4.75 -7.89 13.22
N GLY A 562 -5.56 -7.54 12.22
CA GLY A 562 -5.94 -8.48 11.18
C GLY A 562 -6.49 -7.85 9.92
N ILE A 563 -6.58 -8.66 8.86
CA ILE A 563 -7.18 -8.33 7.57
C ILE A 563 -8.27 -9.36 7.30
N PHE A 564 -9.49 -8.91 7.06
CA PHE A 564 -10.67 -9.75 6.91
C PHE A 564 -11.31 -9.61 5.54
N THR A 565 -11.96 -10.68 5.10
CA THR A 565 -12.61 -10.80 3.79
C THR A 565 -14.10 -11.16 3.95
N PRO A 566 -14.91 -11.02 2.91
CA PRO A 566 -16.18 -11.73 2.85
C PRO A 566 -16.00 -13.24 3.07
N SER A 567 -17.07 -13.91 3.51
CA SER A 567 -17.06 -15.35 3.76
C SER A 567 -17.75 -16.09 2.63
N ASP A 568 -17.00 -16.50 1.60
CA ASP A 568 -17.45 -17.34 0.49
C ASP A 568 -16.25 -18.04 -0.17
N PHE A 569 -16.52 -18.96 -1.11
CA PHE A 569 -15.52 -19.82 -1.76
C PHE A 569 -14.35 -19.07 -2.43
N SER A 570 -14.59 -17.86 -2.92
CA SER A 570 -13.56 -17.03 -3.58
C SER A 570 -12.59 -16.35 -2.60
N PHE A 571 -12.86 -16.40 -1.30
CA PHE A 571 -12.10 -15.70 -0.26
C PHE A 571 -11.41 -16.68 0.71
N SER A 572 -10.69 -16.15 1.69
CA SER A 572 -10.06 -16.96 2.74
C SER A 572 -11.09 -17.83 3.46
N ARG A 573 -10.71 -19.07 3.77
CA ARG A 573 -11.60 -20.11 4.27
C ARG A 573 -12.44 -19.73 5.50
N ASP A 574 -11.83 -18.97 6.42
CA ASP A 574 -12.43 -18.50 7.67
C ASP A 574 -12.70 -16.99 7.67
N ALA A 575 -12.68 -16.38 6.46
CA ALA A 575 -12.79 -14.94 6.23
C ALA A 575 -11.65 -14.13 6.89
N ILE A 576 -10.51 -14.75 7.17
CA ILE A 576 -9.30 -14.12 7.71
C ILE A 576 -8.20 -14.23 6.64
N ALA A 577 -7.81 -13.11 6.06
CA ALA A 577 -6.74 -13.06 5.08
C ALA A 577 -5.35 -13.13 5.75
N ALA A 578 -5.19 -12.37 6.84
CA ALA A 578 -4.00 -12.39 7.68
C ALA A 578 -4.35 -11.92 9.10
N GLU A 579 -3.62 -12.40 10.10
CA GLU A 579 -3.81 -12.03 11.50
C GLU A 579 -2.48 -12.04 12.25
N CYS A 580 -2.25 -11.03 13.11
CA CYS A 580 -1.10 -10.97 14.02
C CYS A 580 -1.22 -11.97 15.18
N SER A 581 -0.11 -12.30 15.84
CA SER A 581 -0.16 -12.86 17.19
C SER A 581 -0.61 -11.79 18.18
N ALA A 582 -1.43 -12.18 19.18
CA ALA A 582 -1.93 -11.23 20.18
C ALA A 582 -0.77 -10.63 21.01
N ASN A 583 -0.83 -9.33 21.24
CA ASN A 583 0.07 -8.57 22.13
C ASN A 583 1.57 -8.65 21.80
N ILE A 584 1.93 -8.80 20.53
CA ILE A 584 3.32 -8.79 20.06
C ILE A 584 3.44 -7.73 18.96
N GLU A 585 4.39 -6.80 19.08
CA GLU A 585 4.67 -5.84 18.02
C GLU A 585 5.09 -6.55 16.74
N THR A 586 4.38 -6.28 15.66
CA THR A 586 4.63 -6.93 14.36
C THR A 586 3.90 -6.21 13.23
N VAL A 587 4.21 -6.58 12.01
CA VAL A 587 3.45 -6.19 10.81
C VAL A 587 2.95 -7.43 10.08
N ILE A 588 1.80 -7.31 9.44
CA ILE A 588 1.29 -8.32 8.50
C ILE A 588 1.01 -7.68 7.15
N PHE A 589 1.14 -8.50 6.11
CA PHE A 589 0.92 -8.10 4.72
C PHE A 589 -0.06 -9.05 4.05
N HIS A 590 -0.92 -8.52 3.21
CA HIS A 590 -1.78 -9.33 2.35
C HIS A 590 -2.15 -8.60 1.06
N ASP A 591 -2.26 -9.36 -0.03
CA ASP A 591 -2.74 -8.88 -1.33
C ASP A 591 -4.25 -9.12 -1.44
N LEU A 592 -5.03 -8.05 -1.54
CA LEU A 592 -6.48 -8.08 -1.68
C LEU A 592 -6.87 -7.83 -3.15
N ASP A 593 -7.57 -8.75 -3.77
CA ASP A 593 -8.15 -8.53 -5.10
C ASP A 593 -9.49 -7.78 -4.98
N LEU A 594 -9.44 -6.46 -5.18
CA LEU A 594 -10.63 -5.61 -5.12
C LEU A 594 -11.62 -5.89 -6.27
N GLY A 595 -11.15 -6.53 -7.35
CA GLY A 595 -11.98 -6.95 -8.49
C GLY A 595 -12.88 -8.14 -8.19
N LEU A 596 -12.57 -8.95 -7.15
CA LEU A 596 -13.41 -10.04 -6.69
C LEU A 596 -14.73 -9.55 -6.06
N LEU A 597 -14.72 -8.39 -5.39
CA LEU A 597 -15.89 -7.90 -4.65
C LEU A 597 -17.12 -7.68 -5.56
N PRO A 598 -17.05 -6.94 -6.69
CA PRO A 598 -18.21 -6.79 -7.57
C PRO A 598 -18.62 -8.10 -8.24
N LYS A 599 -17.68 -8.97 -8.60
CA LYS A 599 -17.98 -10.30 -9.15
C LYS A 599 -18.77 -11.15 -8.14
N HIS A 600 -18.35 -11.08 -6.88
CA HIS A 600 -18.99 -11.81 -5.79
C HIS A 600 -20.36 -11.23 -5.41
N LYS A 601 -20.53 -9.90 -5.38
CA LYS A 601 -21.85 -9.26 -5.19
C LYS A 601 -22.88 -9.77 -6.20
N ALA A 602 -22.47 -9.94 -7.47
CA ALA A 602 -23.34 -10.37 -8.54
C ALA A 602 -23.59 -11.89 -8.58
N GLY A 603 -22.62 -12.73 -8.22
CA GLY A 603 -22.62 -14.17 -8.45
C GLY A 603 -22.17 -15.07 -7.30
N GLY A 604 -22.01 -14.56 -6.08
CA GLY A 604 -21.62 -15.33 -4.90
C GLY A 604 -22.68 -16.32 -4.43
N ALA A 605 -22.31 -17.23 -3.52
CA ALA A 605 -23.21 -18.20 -2.91
C ALA A 605 -24.33 -17.52 -2.10
N THR A 606 -24.04 -16.36 -1.53
CA THR A 606 -25.00 -15.46 -0.88
C THR A 606 -24.77 -14.03 -1.38
N ARG A 607 -25.86 -13.28 -1.56
CA ARG A 607 -25.82 -11.92 -2.08
C ARG A 607 -26.34 -10.94 -1.04
N ASN A 608 -25.66 -10.90 0.10
CA ASN A 608 -26.09 -10.13 1.28
C ASN A 608 -26.38 -8.65 0.97
N TRP A 609 -25.71 -8.09 -0.04
CA TRP A 609 -25.94 -6.73 -0.48
C TRP A 609 -27.23 -6.59 -1.30
N ASP A 610 -27.43 -7.45 -2.32
CA ASP A 610 -28.53 -7.34 -3.28
C ASP A 610 -29.85 -7.92 -2.74
N ASP A 611 -29.79 -8.94 -1.89
CA ASP A 611 -30.97 -9.63 -1.35
C ASP A 611 -31.60 -8.90 -0.14
N ARG A 612 -31.13 -7.66 0.18
CA ARG A 612 -31.75 -6.82 1.22
C ARG A 612 -33.21 -6.51 0.85
N ARG A 613 -34.06 -6.56 1.83
CA ARG A 613 -35.48 -6.24 1.69
C ARG A 613 -35.72 -4.74 1.84
N VAL A 614 -35.12 -3.95 0.89
CA VAL A 614 -35.26 -2.49 0.86
C VAL A 614 -36.72 -2.01 0.64
N ASP A 615 -37.61 -2.95 0.29
CA ASP A 615 -39.05 -2.75 0.21
C ASP A 615 -39.71 -2.65 1.61
N ILE A 616 -39.08 -3.22 2.66
CA ILE A 616 -39.65 -3.25 4.03
C ILE A 616 -38.77 -2.57 5.09
N TYR A 617 -37.48 -2.35 4.83
CA TYR A 617 -36.60 -1.59 5.72
C TYR A 617 -35.50 -0.86 4.94
N ARG A 618 -35.09 0.29 5.42
CA ARG A 618 -34.07 1.15 4.81
C ARG A 618 -33.22 1.81 5.87
N VAL A 619 -32.01 2.20 5.50
CA VAL A 619 -31.13 3.08 6.27
C VAL A 619 -31.11 4.42 5.56
N ASN A 620 -31.44 5.49 6.26
CA ASN A 620 -31.30 6.85 5.74
C ASN A 620 -30.03 7.46 6.32
N TYR A 621 -29.22 8.05 5.46
CA TYR A 621 -28.05 8.79 5.82
C TYR A 621 -28.22 10.23 5.35
N GLU A 622 -28.04 11.17 6.25
CA GLU A 622 -28.16 12.60 5.97
C GLU A 622 -26.97 13.32 6.60
N ASP A 623 -26.24 14.06 5.80
CA ASP A 623 -25.29 15.07 6.25
C ASP A 623 -25.52 16.37 5.45
N ASP A 624 -24.71 17.39 5.69
CA ASP A 624 -24.86 18.69 5.01
C ASP A 624 -24.60 18.62 3.50
N VAL A 625 -23.94 17.55 3.03
CA VAL A 625 -23.53 17.37 1.64
C VAL A 625 -24.33 16.26 0.95
N ASP A 626 -24.56 15.15 1.65
CA ASP A 626 -25.13 13.92 1.10
C ASP A 626 -26.46 13.55 1.77
N ARG A 627 -27.45 13.23 0.93
CA ARG A 627 -28.70 12.65 1.39
C ARG A 627 -28.97 11.39 0.58
N MET A 628 -28.93 10.22 1.23
CA MET A 628 -29.12 8.94 0.54
C MET A 628 -29.98 7.95 1.33
N GLU A 629 -30.83 7.22 0.61
CA GLU A 629 -31.53 6.02 1.09
C GLU A 629 -30.73 4.79 0.68
N ILE A 630 -30.43 3.87 1.62
CA ILE A 630 -29.58 2.72 1.41
C ILE A 630 -30.33 1.41 1.65
#